data_48424254b9078c71206cb332cb659de2
#
_entry.id   48424254b9078c71206cb332cb659de2
#
_cell.length_a   1.000
_cell.length_b   1.000
_cell.length_c   1.000
_cell.angle_alpha   90.00
_cell.angle_beta   90.00
_cell.angle_gamma   90.00
#
_symmetry.space_group_name_H-M   'P 1'
#
loop_
_entity.id
_entity.type
_entity.pdbx_description
1 polymer ?
#
loop_
_entity_poly.entity_id
_entity_poly.type
_entity_poly.pdbx_seq_one_letter_code
_entity_poly.pdbx_strand_id
1 'polypeptide(L)'
;MGKRSDFEARKLAFYPTPMAAVKPLMSFLPDKISFCEPCAGDGALVKHLEYHGHGCTMAYDVEPRADWIIRQDASWITEAEICGADFIITNPPWERTVLHQIIDRCSRLAPTWLLFDADWMHTRQATPYLEYCQRIVSIGRVKWIEESAGAGKDNACWYLFHQPKEDPKIYRMKTAPRFHGRA
;
A
#
# COMPACT_ATOMS: atom_id res chain seq x y z
N MET A 1 -17.70 -8.18 17.14
CA MET A 1 -16.37 -7.63 17.46
C MET A 1 -15.38 -8.77 17.48
N GLY A 2 -14.54 -8.92 16.45
CA GLY A 2 -13.47 -9.91 16.42
C GLY A 2 -12.38 -9.54 17.45
N LYS A 3 -12.00 -10.50 18.30
CA LYS A 3 -10.87 -10.33 19.22
C LYS A 3 -9.61 -10.15 18.37
N ARG A 4 -8.90 -9.02 18.51
CA ARG A 4 -7.57 -8.84 17.92
C ARG A 4 -6.65 -9.97 18.37
N SER A 5 -5.78 -10.43 17.46
CA SER A 5 -4.82 -11.47 17.76
C SER A 5 -3.85 -11.03 18.86
N ASP A 6 -3.71 -11.82 19.93
CA ASP A 6 -2.75 -11.63 21.02
C ASP A 6 -1.33 -12.06 20.63
N PHE A 7 -0.92 -11.88 19.36
CA PHE A 7 0.46 -12.06 18.98
C PHE A 7 1.26 -10.86 19.49
N GLU A 8 2.35 -11.12 20.21
CA GLU A 8 3.38 -10.11 20.46
C GLU A 8 3.69 -9.42 19.14
N ALA A 9 3.39 -8.10 19.06
CA ALA A 9 3.63 -7.34 17.85
C ALA A 9 5.13 -7.46 17.51
N ARG A 10 5.45 -8.10 16.38
CA ARG A 10 6.84 -8.17 15.93
C ARG A 10 7.35 -6.74 15.80
N LYS A 11 8.61 -6.52 16.18
CA LYS A 11 9.27 -5.22 16.06
C LYS A 11 8.99 -4.65 14.67
N LEU A 12 8.39 -3.44 14.61
CA LEU A 12 7.95 -2.75 13.39
C LEU A 12 6.92 -3.52 12.53
N ALA A 13 6.11 -4.41 13.12
CA ALA A 13 5.05 -5.17 12.42
C ALA A 13 5.52 -5.87 11.12
N PHE A 14 6.77 -6.34 11.10
CA PHE A 14 7.34 -7.04 9.94
C PHE A 14 6.69 -8.41 9.73
N TYR A 15 6.04 -8.57 8.59
CA TYR A 15 5.50 -9.83 8.09
C TYR A 15 5.86 -9.98 6.61
N PRO A 16 6.71 -10.96 6.23
CA PRO A 16 6.98 -11.26 4.83
C PRO A 16 5.67 -11.50 4.09
N THR A 17 5.51 -10.86 2.92
CA THR A 17 4.30 -11.01 2.14
C THR A 17 4.27 -12.39 1.47
N PRO A 18 3.33 -13.30 1.80
CA PRO A 18 3.32 -14.62 1.20
C PRO A 18 2.78 -14.58 -0.24
N MET A 19 3.23 -15.51 -1.09
CA MET A 19 2.78 -15.64 -2.48
C MET A 19 1.25 -15.71 -2.61
N ALA A 20 0.57 -16.34 -1.65
CA ALA A 20 -0.88 -16.45 -1.63
C ALA A 20 -1.59 -15.07 -1.57
N ALA A 21 -0.95 -14.07 -0.95
CA ALA A 21 -1.46 -12.71 -0.90
C ALA A 21 -1.21 -11.94 -2.20
N VAL A 22 -0.19 -12.32 -2.96
CA VAL A 22 0.20 -11.65 -4.22
C VAL A 22 -0.63 -12.15 -5.42
N LYS A 23 -0.89 -13.45 -5.51
CA LYS A 23 -1.62 -14.06 -6.63
C LYS A 23 -2.91 -13.33 -7.05
N PRO A 24 -3.81 -12.92 -6.12
CA PRO A 24 -5.03 -12.20 -6.51
C PRO A 24 -4.77 -10.86 -7.19
N LEU A 25 -3.64 -10.19 -6.88
CA LEU A 25 -3.28 -8.91 -7.50
C LEU A 25 -2.91 -9.08 -8.99
N MET A 26 -2.36 -10.22 -9.39
CA MET A 26 -1.86 -10.45 -10.75
C MET A 26 -2.91 -10.21 -11.83
N SER A 27 -4.18 -10.54 -11.58
CA SER A 27 -5.28 -10.31 -12.54
C SER A 27 -5.62 -8.83 -12.74
N PHE A 28 -5.04 -7.94 -11.97
CA PHE A 28 -5.30 -6.50 -12.01
C PHE A 28 -4.08 -5.68 -12.43
N LEU A 29 -2.96 -6.33 -12.67
CA LEU A 29 -1.76 -5.72 -13.23
C LEU A 29 -1.65 -6.03 -14.72
N PRO A 30 -1.13 -5.11 -15.56
CA PRO A 30 -0.70 -5.43 -16.91
C PRO A 30 0.37 -6.53 -16.93
N ASP A 31 0.55 -7.21 -18.05
CA ASP A 31 1.47 -8.37 -18.18
C ASP A 31 2.92 -8.07 -17.76
N LYS A 32 3.37 -6.86 -18.01
CA LYS A 32 4.71 -6.39 -17.60
C LYS A 32 4.62 -4.96 -17.12
N ILE A 33 4.98 -4.76 -15.87
CA ILE A 33 5.08 -3.41 -15.28
C ILE A 33 6.40 -3.27 -14.56
N SER A 34 6.84 -2.03 -14.40
CA SER A 34 7.88 -1.63 -13.46
C SER A 34 7.25 -1.17 -12.14
N PHE A 35 7.87 -1.49 -11.01
CA PHE A 35 7.34 -1.08 -9.71
C PHE A 35 8.44 -0.69 -8.73
N CYS A 36 8.09 0.20 -7.79
CA CYS A 36 8.88 0.52 -6.61
C CYS A 36 8.22 -0.08 -5.37
N GLU A 37 8.99 -0.70 -4.48
CA GLU A 37 8.50 -1.18 -3.18
C GLU A 37 9.13 -0.42 -2.02
N PRO A 38 8.38 0.52 -1.37
CA PRO A 38 8.93 1.37 -0.31
C PRO A 38 8.87 0.78 1.12
N CYS A 39 8.35 -0.44 1.32
CA CYS A 39 8.35 -1.14 2.60
C CYS A 39 8.75 -2.61 2.38
N ALA A 40 9.91 -2.81 1.74
CA ALA A 40 10.30 -4.10 1.15
C ALA A 40 10.70 -5.18 2.18
N GLY A 41 11.02 -4.81 3.41
CA GLY A 41 11.39 -5.73 4.47
C GLY A 41 12.58 -6.63 4.10
N ASP A 42 12.30 -7.91 3.78
CA ASP A 42 13.26 -8.90 3.29
C ASP A 42 13.21 -9.12 1.76
N GLY A 43 12.35 -8.35 1.08
CA GLY A 43 12.15 -8.42 -0.36
C GLY A 43 11.25 -9.57 -0.82
N ALA A 44 10.45 -10.18 0.06
CA ALA A 44 9.56 -11.28 -0.33
C ALA A 44 8.55 -10.87 -1.41
N LEU A 45 7.90 -9.70 -1.27
CA LEU A 45 6.96 -9.19 -2.27
C LEU A 45 7.66 -8.89 -3.60
N VAL A 46 8.85 -8.27 -3.58
CA VAL A 46 9.66 -8.04 -4.80
C VAL A 46 9.88 -9.36 -5.55
N LYS A 47 10.41 -10.39 -4.87
CA LYS A 47 10.68 -11.69 -5.47
C LYS A 47 9.43 -12.34 -6.07
N HIS A 48 8.28 -12.19 -5.41
CA HIS A 48 7.02 -12.74 -5.90
C HIS A 48 6.53 -12.00 -7.16
N LEU A 49 6.63 -10.68 -7.22
CA LEU A 49 6.26 -9.91 -8.41
C LEU A 49 7.22 -10.17 -9.58
N GLU A 50 8.52 -10.26 -9.32
CA GLU A 50 9.52 -10.62 -10.33
C GLU A 50 9.33 -12.04 -10.87
N TYR A 51 8.93 -13.00 -10.04
CA TYR A 51 8.55 -14.34 -10.47
C TYR A 51 7.39 -14.32 -11.48
N HIS A 52 6.50 -13.33 -11.40
CA HIS A 52 5.41 -13.11 -12.35
C HIS A 52 5.81 -12.24 -13.55
N GLY A 53 7.08 -11.86 -13.70
CA GLY A 53 7.62 -11.15 -14.86
C GLY A 53 7.57 -9.62 -14.75
N HIS A 54 7.26 -9.08 -13.58
CA HIS A 54 7.33 -7.64 -13.31
C HIS A 54 8.75 -7.23 -12.90
N GLY A 55 9.12 -5.96 -13.10
CA GLY A 55 10.47 -5.46 -12.80
C GLY A 55 10.48 -4.50 -11.61
N CYS A 56 11.27 -4.81 -10.57
CA CYS A 56 11.49 -3.86 -9.48
C CYS A 56 12.49 -2.78 -9.91
N THR A 57 12.08 -1.50 -9.86
CA THR A 57 12.98 -0.37 -10.12
C THR A 57 13.83 -0.06 -8.89
N MET A 58 13.17 0.03 -7.72
CA MET A 58 13.80 0.34 -6.44
C MET A 58 13.04 -0.33 -5.31
N ALA A 59 13.79 -0.74 -4.28
CA ALA A 59 13.24 -1.29 -3.04
C ALA A 59 13.83 -0.55 -1.84
N TYR A 60 12.94 -0.10 -0.95
CA TYR A 60 13.29 0.64 0.25
C TYR A 60 12.63 0.00 1.48
N ASP A 61 13.22 0.23 2.64
CA ASP A 61 12.61 -0.07 3.93
C ASP A 61 13.24 0.79 5.03
N VAL A 62 12.49 1.13 6.07
CA VAL A 62 13.02 1.85 7.24
C VAL A 62 14.01 0.97 8.02
N GLU A 63 13.82 -0.35 8.00
CA GLU A 63 14.69 -1.37 8.61
C GLU A 63 14.95 -2.51 7.61
N PRO A 64 15.82 -2.30 6.57
CA PRO A 64 16.10 -3.30 5.55
C PRO A 64 16.61 -4.62 6.15
N ARG A 65 16.11 -5.74 5.62
CA ARG A 65 16.50 -7.11 6.03
C ARG A 65 17.23 -7.86 4.92
N ALA A 66 17.61 -7.17 3.85
CA ALA A 66 18.47 -7.66 2.79
C ALA A 66 19.39 -6.53 2.31
N ASP A 67 20.62 -6.86 1.95
CA ASP A 67 21.69 -5.87 1.64
C ASP A 67 21.39 -5.02 0.40
N TRP A 68 20.54 -5.52 -0.50
CA TRP A 68 20.16 -4.80 -1.73
C TRP A 68 18.98 -3.84 -1.55
N ILE A 69 18.34 -3.82 -0.38
CA ILE A 69 17.25 -2.91 -0.04
C ILE A 69 17.84 -1.65 0.61
N ILE A 70 17.46 -0.50 0.10
CA ILE A 70 17.98 0.79 0.57
C ILE A 70 17.21 1.25 1.81
N ARG A 71 17.93 1.75 2.82
CA ARG A 71 17.29 2.33 4.00
C ARG A 71 16.64 3.67 3.67
N GLN A 72 15.31 3.72 3.70
CA GLN A 72 14.51 4.92 3.45
C GLN A 72 13.12 4.76 4.06
N ASP A 73 12.55 5.86 4.56
CA ASP A 73 11.16 5.90 5.04
C ASP A 73 10.22 6.16 3.86
N ALA A 74 9.22 5.30 3.69
CA ALA A 74 8.22 5.38 2.63
C ALA A 74 7.44 6.71 2.61
N SER A 75 7.25 7.35 3.76
CA SER A 75 6.56 8.65 3.86
C SER A 75 7.36 9.82 3.29
N TRP A 76 8.65 9.62 3.01
CA TRP A 76 9.55 10.64 2.49
C TRP A 76 10.07 10.38 1.07
N ILE A 77 9.70 9.26 0.43
CA ILE A 77 10.14 8.97 -0.94
C ILE A 77 9.68 10.05 -1.91
N THR A 78 10.48 10.28 -2.96
CA THR A 78 10.27 11.31 -3.96
C THR A 78 10.05 10.73 -5.36
N GLU A 79 9.69 11.58 -6.33
CA GLU A 79 9.55 11.17 -7.72
C GLU A 79 10.86 10.61 -8.30
N ALA A 80 12.01 11.16 -7.88
CA ALA A 80 13.31 10.64 -8.31
C ALA A 80 13.58 9.22 -7.78
N GLU A 81 13.15 8.93 -6.55
CA GLU A 81 13.40 7.63 -5.89
C GLU A 81 12.51 6.51 -6.41
N ILE A 82 11.35 6.79 -6.99
CA ILE A 82 10.57 5.74 -7.66
C ILE A 82 11.14 5.34 -9.02
N CYS A 83 12.14 6.10 -9.55
CA CYS A 83 12.85 5.81 -10.80
C CYS A 83 11.93 5.53 -12.00
N GLY A 84 10.83 6.30 -12.14
CA GLY A 84 9.89 6.16 -13.24
C GLY A 84 9.06 4.88 -13.21
N ALA A 85 8.91 4.23 -12.06
CA ALA A 85 8.06 3.05 -11.90
C ALA A 85 6.62 3.32 -12.34
N ASP A 86 6.01 2.35 -13.03
CA ASP A 86 4.59 2.40 -13.42
C ASP A 86 3.67 2.37 -12.20
N PHE A 87 4.09 1.64 -11.15
CA PHE A 87 3.33 1.48 -9.92
C PHE A 87 4.25 1.55 -8.68
N ILE A 88 3.68 1.95 -7.56
CA ILE A 88 4.20 1.64 -6.24
C ILE A 88 3.38 0.46 -5.71
N ILE A 89 4.05 -0.63 -5.28
CA ILE A 89 3.36 -1.84 -4.78
C ILE A 89 4.03 -2.26 -3.47
N THR A 90 3.29 -2.28 -2.36
CA THR A 90 3.87 -2.60 -1.06
C THR A 90 2.86 -3.16 -0.06
N ASN A 91 3.37 -3.88 0.94
CA ASN A 91 2.66 -4.28 2.15
C ASN A 91 3.17 -3.38 3.31
N PRO A 92 2.55 -2.21 3.53
CA PRO A 92 3.02 -1.25 4.52
C PRO A 92 2.71 -1.68 5.95
N PRO A 93 3.30 -1.04 6.98
CA PRO A 93 2.81 -1.15 8.35
C PRO A 93 1.34 -0.77 8.45
N TRP A 94 0.54 -1.57 9.19
CA TRP A 94 -0.91 -1.34 9.33
C TRP A 94 -1.27 -0.34 10.45
N GLU A 95 -0.27 0.21 11.12
CA GLU A 95 -0.47 1.29 12.09
C GLU A 95 -1.00 2.53 11.38
N ARG A 96 -2.12 3.07 11.86
CA ARG A 96 -2.93 4.06 11.13
C ARG A 96 -2.17 5.34 10.77
N THR A 97 -1.34 5.85 11.68
CA THR A 97 -0.59 7.09 11.45
C THR A 97 0.40 6.92 10.31
N VAL A 98 1.17 5.83 10.33
CA VAL A 98 2.17 5.50 9.30
C VAL A 98 1.48 5.15 7.97
N LEU A 99 0.45 4.30 8.01
CA LEU A 99 -0.31 3.90 6.82
C LEU A 99 -0.88 5.11 6.08
N HIS A 100 -1.48 6.06 6.79
CA HIS A 100 -2.08 7.24 6.16
C HIS A 100 -1.03 8.16 5.51
N GLN A 101 0.14 8.31 6.13
CA GLN A 101 1.25 9.06 5.52
C GLN A 101 1.74 8.39 4.23
N ILE A 102 1.84 7.05 4.22
CA ILE A 102 2.23 6.28 3.04
C ILE A 102 1.17 6.39 1.93
N ILE A 103 -0.13 6.26 2.27
CA ILE A 103 -1.22 6.44 1.28
C ILE A 103 -1.10 7.82 0.63
N ASP A 104 -1.02 8.89 1.43
CA ASP A 104 -0.98 10.26 0.92
C ASP A 104 0.27 10.50 0.07
N ARG A 105 1.44 10.04 0.54
CA ARG A 105 2.70 10.26 -0.17
C ARG A 105 2.77 9.47 -1.48
N CYS A 106 2.58 8.17 -1.42
CA CYS A 106 2.78 7.29 -2.56
C CYS A 106 1.75 7.53 -3.67
N SER A 107 0.47 7.72 -3.32
CA SER A 107 -0.60 7.92 -4.30
C SER A 107 -0.47 9.19 -5.14
N ARG A 108 0.33 10.17 -4.67
CA ARG A 108 0.67 11.40 -5.44
C ARG A 108 1.82 11.17 -6.43
N LEU A 109 2.65 10.16 -6.20
CA LEU A 109 3.82 9.89 -7.04
C LEU A 109 3.46 9.00 -8.22
N ALA A 110 2.73 7.90 -7.97
CA ALA A 110 2.29 6.93 -8.97
C ALA A 110 1.03 6.18 -8.49
N PRO A 111 0.31 5.48 -9.38
CA PRO A 111 -0.70 4.51 -8.97
C PRO A 111 -0.12 3.53 -7.96
N THR A 112 -0.73 3.42 -6.78
CA THR A 112 -0.15 2.75 -5.62
C THR A 112 -1.04 1.62 -5.13
N TRP A 113 -0.55 0.37 -5.18
CA TRP A 113 -1.18 -0.78 -4.59
C TRP A 113 -0.66 -1.03 -3.17
N LEU A 114 -1.55 -0.99 -2.19
CA LEU A 114 -1.24 -1.22 -0.78
C LEU A 114 -2.01 -2.42 -0.25
N LEU A 115 -1.30 -3.34 0.42
CA LEU A 115 -1.89 -4.51 1.06
C LEU A 115 -2.06 -4.28 2.55
N PHE A 116 -3.32 -4.19 3.01
CA PHE A 116 -3.59 -4.03 4.44
C PHE A 116 -5.01 -4.45 4.83
N ASP A 117 -5.36 -4.22 6.10
CA ASP A 117 -6.61 -4.58 6.77
C ASP A 117 -7.87 -4.18 5.98
N ALA A 118 -8.74 -5.17 5.70
CA ALA A 118 -9.99 -4.94 4.98
C ALA A 118 -10.99 -4.09 5.79
N ASP A 119 -10.98 -4.16 7.11
CA ASP A 119 -11.91 -3.41 7.95
C ASP A 119 -11.58 -1.90 7.99
N TRP A 120 -10.38 -1.53 7.54
CA TRP A 120 -9.98 -0.11 7.44
C TRP A 120 -10.98 0.72 6.64
N MET A 121 -11.49 0.21 5.51
CA MET A 121 -12.40 0.97 4.63
C MET A 121 -13.73 1.35 5.32
N HIS A 122 -14.10 0.69 6.40
CA HIS A 122 -15.32 0.95 7.17
C HIS A 122 -15.12 1.97 8.30
N THR A 123 -13.90 2.50 8.45
CA THR A 123 -13.59 3.48 9.50
C THR A 123 -13.82 4.91 9.02
N ARG A 124 -14.16 5.81 9.95
CA ARG A 124 -14.24 7.26 9.64
C ARG A 124 -12.92 7.83 9.14
N GLN A 125 -11.80 7.28 9.58
CA GLN A 125 -10.46 7.72 9.17
C GLN A 125 -10.15 7.39 7.71
N ALA A 126 -10.81 6.40 7.12
CA ALA A 126 -10.65 6.04 5.71
C ALA A 126 -11.30 7.05 4.75
N THR A 127 -12.35 7.76 5.20
CA THR A 127 -13.17 8.63 4.33
C THR A 127 -12.36 9.55 3.40
N PRO A 128 -11.37 10.34 3.87
CA PRO A 128 -10.62 11.23 2.97
C PRO A 128 -9.76 10.51 1.94
N TYR A 129 -9.34 9.27 2.23
CA TYR A 129 -8.49 8.47 1.34
C TYR A 129 -9.30 7.68 0.32
N LEU A 130 -10.56 7.32 0.65
CA LEU A 130 -11.45 6.59 -0.26
C LEU A 130 -11.78 7.40 -1.50
N GLU A 131 -11.69 8.72 -1.48
CA GLU A 131 -11.84 9.59 -2.65
C GLU A 131 -10.78 9.31 -3.74
N TYR A 132 -9.62 8.79 -3.35
CA TYR A 132 -8.52 8.42 -4.25
C TYR A 132 -8.44 6.92 -4.50
N CYS A 133 -9.26 6.13 -3.82
CA CYS A 133 -9.27 4.68 -3.97
C CYS A 133 -10.02 4.28 -5.24
N GLN A 134 -9.29 3.77 -6.21
CA GLN A 134 -9.83 3.39 -7.51
C GLN A 134 -10.30 1.93 -7.56
N ARG A 135 -9.70 1.07 -6.71
CA ARG A 135 -10.02 -0.37 -6.70
C ARG A 135 -9.69 -1.00 -5.36
N ILE A 136 -10.48 -2.00 -5.02
CA ILE A 136 -10.25 -2.84 -3.84
C ILE A 136 -10.34 -4.30 -4.31
N VAL A 137 -9.32 -5.10 -3.97
CA VAL A 137 -9.27 -6.53 -4.26
C VAL A 137 -9.20 -7.28 -2.94
N SER A 138 -10.31 -7.90 -2.56
CA SER A 138 -10.36 -8.72 -1.34
C SER A 138 -9.57 -10.01 -1.54
N ILE A 139 -8.68 -10.30 -0.58
CA ILE A 139 -7.91 -11.54 -0.58
C ILE A 139 -8.25 -12.45 0.60
N GLY A 140 -9.14 -11.96 1.49
CA GLY A 140 -9.57 -12.72 2.66
C GLY A 140 -8.48 -12.84 3.73
N ARG A 141 -8.50 -13.95 4.47
CA ARG A 141 -7.54 -14.23 5.54
C ARG A 141 -6.26 -14.80 4.98
N VAL A 142 -5.15 -14.18 5.30
CA VAL A 142 -3.82 -14.58 4.85
C VAL A 142 -3.06 -15.27 5.98
N LYS A 143 -2.34 -16.34 5.67
CA LYS A 143 -1.41 -17.00 6.58
C LYS A 143 -0.07 -16.27 6.52
N TRP A 144 0.13 -15.31 7.43
CA TRP A 144 1.33 -14.46 7.48
C TRP A 144 2.56 -15.15 8.08
N ILE A 145 2.35 -16.20 8.85
CA ILE A 145 3.40 -16.95 9.52
C ILE A 145 3.23 -18.42 9.09
N GLU A 146 4.19 -18.94 8.35
CA GLU A 146 4.10 -20.30 7.78
C GLU A 146 3.93 -21.40 8.83
N GLU A 147 4.58 -21.25 9.99
CA GLU A 147 4.53 -22.20 11.09
C GLU A 147 3.27 -22.08 11.95
N SER A 148 2.44 -21.06 11.71
CA SER A 148 1.19 -20.92 12.48
C SER A 148 0.17 -22.03 12.14
N ALA A 149 -0.63 -22.44 13.13
CA ALA A 149 -1.63 -23.50 12.97
C ALA A 149 -2.80 -23.10 12.03
N GLY A 150 -2.92 -21.82 11.64
CA GLY A 150 -4.01 -21.31 10.81
C GLY A 150 -3.71 -19.98 10.14
N ALA A 151 -4.64 -19.53 9.31
CA ALA A 151 -4.60 -18.18 8.72
C ALA A 151 -4.73 -17.11 9.80
N GLY A 152 -4.27 -15.88 9.49
CA GLY A 152 -4.50 -14.71 10.31
C GLY A 152 -5.99 -14.51 10.62
N LYS A 153 -6.31 -13.78 11.69
CA LYS A 153 -7.69 -13.49 12.08
C LYS A 153 -8.29 -12.36 11.25
N ASP A 154 -7.46 -11.48 10.71
CA ASP A 154 -7.88 -10.29 9.99
C ASP A 154 -7.96 -10.59 8.49
N ASN A 155 -9.01 -10.06 7.85
CA ASN A 155 -9.12 -10.06 6.39
C ASN A 155 -8.20 -8.97 5.83
N ALA A 156 -7.62 -9.21 4.66
CA ALA A 156 -6.78 -8.25 3.97
C ALA A 156 -7.32 -7.95 2.57
N CYS A 157 -7.02 -6.76 2.09
CA CYS A 157 -7.33 -6.29 0.74
C CYS A 157 -6.10 -5.61 0.13
N TRP A 158 -5.98 -5.71 -1.18
CA TRP A 158 -5.21 -4.77 -1.97
C TRP A 158 -6.08 -3.56 -2.30
N TYR A 159 -5.55 -2.36 -2.06
CA TYR A 159 -6.19 -1.10 -2.37
C TYR A 159 -5.35 -0.36 -3.41
N LEU A 160 -5.96 0.06 -4.52
CA LEU A 160 -5.32 0.94 -5.49
C LEU A 160 -5.68 2.39 -5.21
N PHE A 161 -4.71 3.18 -4.82
CA PHE A 161 -4.85 4.62 -4.66
C PHE A 161 -4.13 5.35 -5.79
N HIS A 162 -4.72 6.43 -6.27
CA HIS A 162 -4.04 7.35 -7.19
C HIS A 162 -4.64 8.74 -7.07
N GLN A 163 -3.81 9.70 -6.72
CA GLN A 163 -4.14 11.11 -6.75
C GLN A 163 -3.54 11.69 -8.04
N PRO A 164 -4.35 12.02 -9.06
CA PRO A 164 -3.82 12.66 -10.26
C PRO A 164 -3.14 13.97 -9.85
N LYS A 165 -2.02 14.30 -10.49
CA LYS A 165 -1.36 15.60 -10.31
C LYS A 165 -2.41 16.68 -10.56
N GLU A 166 -2.75 17.45 -9.54
CA GLU A 166 -3.81 18.46 -9.64
C GLU A 166 -3.42 19.50 -10.69
N ASP A 167 -4.31 19.74 -11.68
CA ASP A 167 -4.22 20.95 -12.47
C ASP A 167 -4.48 22.14 -11.51
N PRO A 168 -3.52 23.07 -11.33
CA PRO A 168 -3.68 24.22 -10.44
C PRO A 168 -4.95 25.04 -10.70
N LYS A 169 -5.52 24.96 -11.91
CA LYS A 169 -6.79 25.62 -12.28
C LYS A 169 -8.01 24.93 -11.66
N ILE A 170 -7.99 23.59 -11.54
CA ILE A 170 -9.10 22.82 -10.94
C ILE A 170 -9.13 22.99 -9.42
N TYR A 171 -7.96 23.11 -8.77
CA TYR A 171 -7.87 23.37 -7.33
C TYR A 171 -8.60 24.66 -6.92
N ARG A 172 -8.42 25.75 -7.67
CA ARG A 172 -9.12 27.02 -7.41
C ARG A 172 -10.65 26.93 -7.51
N MET A 173 -11.18 26.02 -8.35
CA MET A 173 -12.63 25.82 -8.48
C MET A 173 -13.23 25.00 -7.35
N LYS A 174 -12.48 24.06 -6.75
CA LYS A 174 -12.95 23.22 -5.63
C LYS A 174 -12.93 23.95 -4.29
N THR A 175 -12.04 24.92 -4.11
CA THR A 175 -11.89 25.69 -2.85
C THR A 175 -12.73 26.95 -2.79
N ALA A 176 -13.46 27.31 -3.85
CA ALA A 176 -14.38 28.44 -3.80
C ALA A 176 -15.54 28.11 -2.85
N PRO A 177 -15.82 28.93 -1.82
CA PRO A 177 -16.92 28.70 -0.90
C PRO A 177 -18.24 28.71 -1.67
N ARG A 178 -19.03 27.65 -1.58
CA ARG A 178 -20.41 27.66 -2.06
C ARG A 178 -21.21 28.56 -1.12
N PHE A 179 -21.45 29.77 -1.53
CA PHE A 179 -22.44 30.62 -0.87
C PHE A 179 -23.83 29.99 -1.06
N HIS A 180 -24.36 29.37 -0.04
CA HIS A 180 -25.75 29.04 0.04
C HIS A 180 -26.47 30.34 0.46
N GLY A 181 -26.89 31.13 -0.52
CA GLY A 181 -27.83 32.21 -0.27
C GLY A 181 -29.10 31.61 0.31
N ARG A 182 -29.44 31.97 1.53
CA ARG A 182 -30.79 31.78 2.05
C ARG A 182 -31.67 32.84 1.36
N ALA A 183 -32.68 32.38 0.65
CA ALA A 183 -33.84 33.18 0.32
C ALA A 183 -34.74 33.32 1.53
#